data_cdfcf35493e03227dcb84f6024d4c1ed
#
_entry.id   cdfcf35493e03227dcb84f6024d4c1ed
#
_cell.length_a   1.000
_cell.length_b   1.000
_cell.length_c   1.000
_cell.angle_alpha   90.00
_cell.angle_beta   90.00
_cell.angle_gamma   90.00
#
_symmetry.space_group_name_H-M   'P 1'
#
loop_
_entity.id
_entity.type
_entity.pdbx_description
1 polymer ?
#
loop_
_entity_poly.entity_id
_entity_poly.type
_entity_poly.pdbx_seq_one_letter_code
_entity_poly.pdbx_strand_id
1 'polypeptide(L)'
;MLCRQKSIESVMSPNDTAQLSIMEDCIRDYPRAMLPFGEKEDEHAGEQFYNYVVRDFIYSWMKNGAAEPVEELFWCIHKDTFAAQMEWFTGKCLQTGKQLEGLYERGLTVGENELWKDSVLLQVKIHRNCLQGATLFTEAFATYERKEYKKAFFLLGNAAEAFEAADSAMRDREHGKWKDFYANDCLTDVKETAYCLKRLMGYTRNLGDGPDFYKWQREVTYSENDSKVVLITNMENHMTDWELYLAGKSRQW
;
A
#
# COMPACT_ATOMS: atom_id res chain seq x y z
N MET A 1 30.23 -2.25 5.85
CA MET A 1 30.20 -1.12 4.91
C MET A 1 31.25 -1.23 3.79
N LEU A 2 32.53 -1.41 4.09
CA LEU A 2 33.64 -1.50 3.10
C LEU A 2 33.47 -2.62 2.02
N CYS A 3 32.87 -3.77 2.33
CA CYS A 3 32.65 -4.84 1.36
C CYS A 3 31.55 -4.53 0.32
N ARG A 4 30.54 -3.74 0.67
CA ARG A 4 29.47 -3.33 -0.25
C ARG A 4 29.97 -2.25 -1.23
N GLN A 5 30.78 -1.33 -0.76
CA GLN A 5 31.37 -0.27 -1.56
C GLN A 5 32.24 -0.85 -2.68
N LYS A 6 33.12 -1.79 -2.38
CA LYS A 6 33.96 -2.47 -3.37
C LYS A 6 33.16 -3.28 -4.41
N SER A 7 32.00 -3.84 -4.05
CA SER A 7 31.13 -4.55 -5.01
C SER A 7 30.50 -3.60 -6.03
N ILE A 8 30.09 -2.41 -5.59
CA ILE A 8 29.47 -1.41 -6.47
C ILE A 8 30.52 -0.79 -7.39
N GLU A 9 31.68 -0.42 -6.88
CA GLU A 9 32.80 0.11 -7.66
C GLU A 9 33.30 -0.85 -8.75
N SER A 10 33.21 -2.18 -8.52
CA SER A 10 33.65 -3.19 -9.49
C SER A 10 32.70 -3.38 -10.68
N VAL A 11 31.48 -2.89 -10.60
CA VAL A 11 30.42 -3.05 -11.63
C VAL A 11 30.21 -1.78 -12.44
N MET A 12 30.73 -0.64 -11.97
CA MET A 12 30.55 0.64 -12.62
C MET A 12 31.79 1.09 -13.40
N SER A 13 31.54 1.75 -14.52
CA SER A 13 32.60 2.35 -15.33
C SER A 13 33.27 3.52 -14.59
N PRO A 14 34.58 3.75 -14.70
CA PRO A 14 35.29 4.83 -14.02
C PRO A 14 34.78 6.26 -14.28
N ASN A 15 33.95 6.43 -15.29
CA ASN A 15 33.40 7.74 -15.68
C ASN A 15 32.10 8.14 -14.91
N ASP A 16 31.57 7.26 -14.01
CA ASP A 16 30.27 7.43 -13.37
C ASP A 16 30.36 7.84 -11.89
N THR A 17 31.36 8.63 -11.51
CA THR A 17 31.58 9.06 -10.10
C THR A 17 30.37 9.78 -9.50
N ALA A 18 29.63 10.54 -10.29
CA ALA A 18 28.41 11.22 -9.82
C ALA A 18 27.28 10.22 -9.52
N GLN A 19 27.12 9.19 -10.35
CA GLN A 19 26.14 8.13 -10.13
C GLN A 19 26.50 7.28 -8.89
N LEU A 20 27.76 6.94 -8.71
CA LEU A 20 28.26 6.25 -7.52
C LEU A 20 27.92 7.01 -6.23
N SER A 21 28.14 8.32 -6.21
CA SER A 21 27.80 9.16 -5.05
C SER A 21 26.31 9.11 -4.73
N ILE A 22 25.43 9.17 -5.72
CA ILE A 22 23.98 9.07 -5.54
C ILE A 22 23.59 7.69 -5.00
N MET A 23 24.18 6.62 -5.54
CA MET A 23 23.93 5.26 -5.07
C MET A 23 24.36 5.07 -3.62
N GLU A 24 25.55 5.53 -3.24
CA GLU A 24 26.05 5.50 -1.86
C GLU A 24 25.13 6.26 -0.90
N ASP A 25 24.70 7.45 -1.27
CA ASP A 25 23.76 8.26 -0.49
C ASP A 25 22.42 7.54 -0.32
N CYS A 26 21.86 6.96 -1.39
CA CYS A 26 20.63 6.19 -1.32
C CYS A 26 20.77 4.95 -0.42
N ILE A 27 21.87 4.19 -0.53
CA ILE A 27 22.12 3.02 0.32
C ILE A 27 22.26 3.41 1.80
N ARG A 28 22.90 4.54 2.09
CA ARG A 28 23.03 5.05 3.46
C ARG A 28 21.70 5.52 4.04
N ASP A 29 20.90 6.21 3.21
CA ASP A 29 19.65 6.85 3.64
C ASP A 29 18.48 5.86 3.70
N TYR A 30 18.50 4.79 2.91
CA TYR A 30 17.40 3.82 2.82
C TYR A 30 17.00 3.20 4.19
N PRO A 31 17.90 2.72 5.04
CA PRO A 31 17.50 2.20 6.35
C PRO A 31 16.83 3.25 7.25
N ARG A 32 17.18 4.53 7.07
CA ARG A 32 16.59 5.64 7.83
C ARG A 32 15.24 6.10 7.28
N ALA A 33 14.95 5.76 6.03
CA ALA A 33 13.67 6.06 5.38
C ALA A 33 12.60 4.98 5.64
N MET A 34 12.95 3.90 6.36
CA MET A 34 11.98 2.88 6.77
C MET A 34 11.04 3.42 7.86
N LEU A 35 9.90 2.76 8.06
CA LEU A 35 8.93 3.15 9.06
C LEU A 35 9.54 3.13 10.47
N PRO A 36 9.62 4.27 11.18
CA PRO A 36 10.08 4.28 12.55
C PRO A 36 9.02 3.64 13.45
N PHE A 37 9.36 2.51 14.06
CA PHE A 37 8.43 1.67 14.78
C PHE A 37 8.59 1.70 16.28
N GLY A 38 9.81 1.80 16.78
CA GLY A 38 10.10 1.76 18.19
C GLY A 38 10.03 3.13 18.88
N GLU A 39 10.33 3.14 20.17
CA GLU A 39 10.51 4.35 20.97
C GLU A 39 11.80 5.09 20.62
N LYS A 40 12.77 4.36 20.09
CA LYS A 40 14.07 4.90 19.68
C LYS A 40 14.06 5.27 18.20
N GLU A 41 14.74 6.35 17.88
CA GLU A 41 14.82 6.89 16.51
C GLU A 41 15.44 5.94 15.48
N ASP A 42 16.18 4.93 15.91
CA ASP A 42 16.87 3.94 15.09
C ASP A 42 16.13 2.60 14.94
N GLU A 43 14.96 2.45 15.57
CA GLU A 43 14.12 1.28 15.43
C GLU A 43 13.18 1.42 14.22
N HIS A 44 13.56 0.83 13.11
CA HIS A 44 12.83 0.89 11.85
C HIS A 44 12.34 -0.49 11.39
N ALA A 45 11.16 -0.52 10.79
CA ALA A 45 10.56 -1.73 10.25
C ALA A 45 10.55 -1.73 8.72
N GLY A 46 10.75 -2.90 8.12
CA GLY A 46 10.68 -3.12 6.68
C GLY A 46 9.24 -3.22 6.14
N GLU A 47 9.12 -3.53 4.85
CA GLU A 47 7.84 -3.67 4.13
C GLU A 47 6.89 -4.69 4.77
N GLN A 48 7.44 -5.73 5.37
CA GLN A 48 6.68 -6.76 6.09
C GLN A 48 5.77 -6.15 7.14
N PHE A 49 6.26 -5.12 7.82
CA PHE A 49 5.53 -4.47 8.88
C PHE A 49 4.27 -3.78 8.37
N TYR A 50 4.34 -3.07 7.24
CA TYR A 50 3.13 -2.45 6.66
C TYR A 50 2.06 -3.47 6.36
N ASN A 51 2.45 -4.58 5.74
CA ASN A 51 1.52 -5.66 5.41
C ASN A 51 0.87 -6.25 6.65
N TYR A 52 1.68 -6.53 7.68
CA TYR A 52 1.21 -7.11 8.91
C TYR A 52 0.24 -6.18 9.63
N VAL A 53 0.64 -4.95 9.87
CA VAL A 53 -0.17 -3.95 10.59
C VAL A 53 -1.46 -3.64 9.86
N VAL A 54 -1.43 -3.47 8.54
CA VAL A 54 -2.65 -3.20 7.76
C VAL A 54 -3.62 -4.38 7.85
N ARG A 55 -3.14 -5.63 7.77
CA ARG A 55 -4.01 -6.81 7.91
C ARG A 55 -4.63 -6.92 9.29
N ASP A 56 -3.86 -6.68 10.36
CA ASP A 56 -4.36 -6.72 11.74
C ASP A 56 -5.43 -5.66 11.97
N PHE A 57 -5.23 -4.45 11.46
CA PHE A 57 -6.27 -3.42 11.48
C PHE A 57 -7.52 -3.84 10.70
N ILE A 58 -7.37 -4.44 9.52
CA ILE A 58 -8.50 -4.91 8.72
C ILE A 58 -9.30 -5.97 9.47
N TYR A 59 -8.63 -6.96 10.06
CA TYR A 59 -9.29 -8.02 10.82
C TYR A 59 -10.03 -7.49 12.03
N SER A 60 -9.42 -6.60 12.81
CA SER A 60 -10.07 -5.96 13.95
C SER A 60 -11.28 -5.12 13.52
N TRP A 61 -11.13 -4.33 12.45
CA TRP A 61 -12.22 -3.53 11.90
C TRP A 61 -13.39 -4.39 11.45
N MET A 62 -13.15 -5.45 10.69
CA MET A 62 -14.21 -6.35 10.21
C MET A 62 -14.85 -7.15 11.35
N LYS A 63 -14.10 -7.52 12.37
CA LYS A 63 -14.59 -8.31 13.51
C LYS A 63 -15.46 -7.48 14.45
N ASN A 64 -15.04 -6.26 14.79
CA ASN A 64 -15.57 -5.47 15.89
C ASN A 64 -16.07 -4.10 15.46
N GLY A 65 -16.10 -3.79 14.14
CA GLY A 65 -16.43 -2.45 13.67
C GLY A 65 -15.44 -1.38 14.12
N ALA A 66 -14.16 -1.74 14.35
CA ALA A 66 -13.14 -0.87 14.92
C ALA A 66 -13.43 -0.37 16.36
N ALA A 67 -14.25 -1.10 17.12
CA ALA A 67 -14.59 -0.73 18.50
C ALA A 67 -13.49 -1.07 19.51
N GLU A 68 -12.64 -2.06 19.20
CA GLU A 68 -11.59 -2.56 20.10
C GLU A 68 -10.21 -2.33 19.46
N PRO A 69 -9.17 -2.09 20.29
CA PRO A 69 -7.81 -1.97 19.79
C PRO A 69 -7.33 -3.30 19.17
N VAL A 70 -6.35 -3.20 18.28
CA VAL A 70 -5.65 -4.38 17.78
C VAL A 70 -4.72 -4.87 18.88
N GLU A 71 -4.99 -6.05 19.40
CA GLU A 71 -4.30 -6.59 20.57
C GLU A 71 -2.81 -6.82 20.28
N GLU A 72 -2.49 -7.36 19.12
CA GLU A 72 -1.11 -7.63 18.70
C GLU A 72 -0.27 -6.34 18.59
N LEU A 73 -0.90 -5.21 18.26
CA LEU A 73 -0.24 -3.92 18.17
C LEU A 73 -0.12 -3.19 19.51
N PHE A 74 -0.85 -3.61 20.52
CA PHE A 74 -0.81 -2.95 21.84
C PHE A 74 0.60 -2.90 22.42
N TRP A 75 1.33 -4.02 22.37
CA TRP A 75 2.69 -4.13 22.88
C TRP A 75 3.72 -3.25 22.18
N CYS A 76 3.41 -2.86 20.94
CA CYS A 76 4.32 -2.08 20.11
C CYS A 76 4.02 -0.59 20.16
N ILE A 77 2.74 -0.23 20.23
CA ILE A 77 2.29 1.15 20.07
C ILE A 77 1.76 1.75 21.38
N HIS A 78 1.47 0.93 22.38
CA HIS A 78 0.96 1.35 23.70
C HIS A 78 -0.25 2.31 23.59
N LYS A 79 -1.19 2.02 22.70
CA LYS A 79 -2.44 2.76 22.50
C LYS A 79 -3.64 1.90 22.83
N ASP A 80 -4.56 2.45 23.62
CA ASP A 80 -5.66 1.70 24.23
C ASP A 80 -6.92 1.63 23.37
N THR A 81 -6.93 2.30 22.21
CA THR A 81 -8.09 2.32 21.32
C THR A 81 -7.65 2.13 19.87
N PHE A 82 -8.53 1.54 19.06
CA PHE A 82 -8.32 1.38 17.63
C PHE A 82 -8.04 2.73 16.94
N ALA A 83 -8.83 3.74 17.25
CA ALA A 83 -8.65 5.08 16.67
C ALA A 83 -7.29 5.68 17.02
N ALA A 84 -6.81 5.54 18.26
CA ALA A 84 -5.50 6.05 18.68
C ALA A 84 -4.34 5.27 18.04
N GLN A 85 -4.50 3.94 17.84
CA GLN A 85 -3.55 3.14 17.09
C GLN A 85 -3.49 3.56 15.62
N MET A 86 -4.66 3.78 15.01
CA MET A 86 -4.77 4.23 13.62
C MET A 86 -4.18 5.62 13.41
N GLU A 87 -4.41 6.56 14.34
CA GLU A 87 -3.83 7.90 14.30
C GLU A 87 -2.29 7.85 14.37
N TRP A 88 -1.77 7.04 15.28
CA TRP A 88 -0.32 6.81 15.38
C TRP A 88 0.24 6.27 14.06
N PHE A 89 -0.39 5.23 13.50
CA PHE A 89 0.04 4.62 12.25
C PHE A 89 -0.02 5.60 11.08
N THR A 90 -1.08 6.41 11.00
CA THR A 90 -1.22 7.49 10.01
C THR A 90 -0.06 8.47 10.08
N GLY A 91 0.29 8.92 11.29
CA GLY A 91 1.41 9.84 11.50
C GLY A 91 2.73 9.26 11.01
N LYS A 92 2.98 7.97 11.27
CA LYS A 92 4.19 7.27 10.81
C LYS A 92 4.20 7.12 9.29
N CYS A 93 3.10 6.74 8.67
CA CYS A 93 3.00 6.63 7.21
C CYS A 93 3.29 7.97 6.51
N LEU A 94 2.74 9.07 7.01
CA LEU A 94 2.95 10.40 6.44
C LEU A 94 4.40 10.88 6.57
N GLN A 95 5.03 10.61 7.71
CA GLN A 95 6.44 10.93 7.95
C GLN A 95 7.36 10.19 6.99
N THR A 96 7.16 8.89 6.89
CA THR A 96 7.99 7.98 6.08
C THR A 96 7.78 8.21 4.58
N GLY A 97 6.56 8.51 4.17
CA GLY A 97 6.21 8.69 2.75
C GLY A 97 7.04 9.74 2.04
N LYS A 98 7.26 10.87 2.70
CA LYS A 98 8.09 11.95 2.15
C LYS A 98 9.56 11.53 1.96
N GLN A 99 10.08 10.74 2.88
CA GLN A 99 11.46 10.27 2.83
C GLN A 99 11.65 9.23 1.71
N LEU A 100 10.74 8.26 1.62
CA LEU A 100 10.81 7.22 0.58
C LEU A 100 10.58 7.79 -0.82
N GLU A 101 9.69 8.75 -1.00
CA GLU A 101 9.49 9.42 -2.29
C GLU A 101 10.76 10.13 -2.75
N GLY A 102 11.35 10.98 -1.90
CA GLY A 102 12.59 11.66 -2.23
C GLY A 102 13.76 10.71 -2.49
N LEU A 103 13.79 9.56 -1.80
CA LEU A 103 14.80 8.53 -2.01
C LEU A 103 14.60 7.84 -3.37
N TYR A 104 13.36 7.51 -3.72
CA TYR A 104 13.02 6.90 -5.01
C TYR A 104 13.36 7.81 -6.18
N GLU A 105 12.96 9.09 -6.11
CA GLU A 105 13.27 10.08 -7.14
C GLU A 105 14.78 10.22 -7.35
N ARG A 106 15.57 10.33 -6.26
CA ARG A 106 17.04 10.35 -6.36
C ARG A 106 17.59 9.08 -6.98
N GLY A 107 17.08 7.92 -6.57
CA GLY A 107 17.50 6.62 -7.11
C GLY A 107 17.26 6.47 -8.60
N LEU A 108 16.18 7.06 -9.13
CA LEU A 108 15.89 7.07 -10.57
C LEU A 108 16.92 7.85 -11.39
N THR A 109 17.60 8.85 -10.81
CA THR A 109 18.63 9.64 -11.52
C THR A 109 19.91 8.87 -11.82
N VAL A 110 20.11 7.70 -11.21
CA VAL A 110 21.26 6.81 -11.51
C VAL A 110 21.19 6.24 -12.94
N GLY A 111 20.00 6.23 -13.55
CA GLY A 111 19.85 5.82 -14.96
C GLY A 111 19.78 4.31 -15.16
N GLU A 112 20.28 3.84 -16.31
CA GLU A 112 20.07 2.47 -16.82
C GLU A 112 21.07 1.44 -16.24
N ASN A 113 21.24 1.39 -14.94
CA ASN A 113 22.05 0.37 -14.29
C ASN A 113 21.16 -0.78 -13.77
N GLU A 114 21.22 -1.93 -14.43
CA GLU A 114 20.37 -3.08 -14.12
C GLU A 114 20.56 -3.60 -12.69
N LEU A 115 21.81 -3.66 -12.20
CA LEU A 115 22.06 -4.11 -10.84
C LEU A 115 21.46 -3.16 -9.81
N TRP A 116 21.51 -1.86 -10.06
CA TRP A 116 20.90 -0.85 -9.22
C TRP A 116 19.38 -0.96 -9.21
N LYS A 117 18.77 -1.08 -10.38
CA LYS A 117 17.33 -1.25 -10.55
C LYS A 117 16.82 -2.51 -9.85
N ASP A 118 17.56 -3.61 -9.98
CA ASP A 118 17.23 -4.92 -9.43
C ASP A 118 17.59 -5.10 -7.95
N SER A 119 18.15 -4.11 -7.32
CA SER A 119 18.58 -4.18 -5.91
C SER A 119 17.91 -3.09 -5.05
N VAL A 120 18.64 -2.06 -4.71
CA VAL A 120 18.18 -1.05 -3.76
C VAL A 120 16.97 -0.27 -4.29
N LEU A 121 17.00 0.13 -5.57
CA LEU A 121 15.90 0.87 -6.17
C LEU A 121 14.60 0.07 -6.18
N LEU A 122 14.69 -1.24 -6.45
CA LEU A 122 13.53 -2.14 -6.36
C LEU A 122 12.96 -2.20 -4.95
N GLN A 123 13.80 -2.36 -3.93
CA GLN A 123 13.37 -2.39 -2.53
C GLN A 123 12.67 -1.08 -2.14
N VAL A 124 13.23 0.06 -2.54
CA VAL A 124 12.60 1.37 -2.31
C VAL A 124 11.25 1.46 -3.01
N LYS A 125 11.14 0.95 -4.25
CA LYS A 125 9.87 0.92 -5.01
C LYS A 125 8.81 0.07 -4.30
N ILE A 126 9.17 -1.11 -3.81
CA ILE A 126 8.26 -1.99 -3.06
C ILE A 126 7.77 -1.29 -1.79
N HIS A 127 8.68 -0.77 -0.97
CA HIS A 127 8.34 -0.04 0.25
C HIS A 127 7.43 1.16 -0.01
N ARG A 128 7.76 1.95 -1.04
CA ARG A 128 6.96 3.11 -1.44
C ARG A 128 5.52 2.72 -1.78
N ASN A 129 5.35 1.64 -2.54
CA ASN A 129 4.02 1.16 -2.91
C ASN A 129 3.24 0.62 -1.71
N CYS A 130 3.87 -0.17 -0.84
CA CYS A 130 3.25 -0.64 0.41
C CYS A 130 2.84 0.53 1.31
N LEU A 131 3.70 1.53 1.44
CA LEU A 131 3.42 2.71 2.25
C LEU A 131 2.29 3.56 1.65
N GLN A 132 2.24 3.70 0.33
CA GLN A 132 1.13 4.36 -0.35
C GLN A 132 -0.19 3.64 -0.04
N GLY A 133 -0.21 2.31 -0.13
CA GLY A 133 -1.37 1.50 0.24
C GLY A 133 -1.77 1.69 1.70
N ALA A 134 -0.81 1.66 2.62
CA ALA A 134 -1.05 1.91 4.04
C ALA A 134 -1.60 3.32 4.31
N THR A 135 -1.08 4.34 3.66
CA THR A 135 -1.58 5.73 3.78
C THR A 135 -3.01 5.85 3.29
N LEU A 136 -3.32 5.29 2.12
CA LEU A 136 -4.69 5.27 1.58
C LEU A 136 -5.65 4.49 2.47
N PHE A 137 -5.21 3.41 3.09
CA PHE A 137 -5.98 2.66 4.08
C PHE A 137 -6.31 3.50 5.31
N THR A 138 -5.35 4.25 5.86
CA THR A 138 -5.61 5.13 7.00
C THR A 138 -6.56 6.28 6.64
N GLU A 139 -6.45 6.83 5.43
CA GLU A 139 -7.40 7.83 4.91
C GLU A 139 -8.81 7.25 4.73
N ALA A 140 -8.90 6.00 4.26
CA ALA A 140 -10.18 5.29 4.15
C ALA A 140 -10.86 5.15 5.51
N PHE A 141 -10.11 4.79 6.56
CA PHE A 141 -10.64 4.72 7.92
C PHE A 141 -11.15 6.08 8.40
N ALA A 142 -10.34 7.13 8.27
CA ALA A 142 -10.75 8.49 8.67
C ALA A 142 -11.99 8.97 7.90
N THR A 143 -12.15 8.53 6.65
CA THR A 143 -13.31 8.85 5.82
C THR A 143 -14.54 8.03 6.25
N TYR A 144 -14.35 6.78 6.61
CA TYR A 144 -15.39 5.91 7.18
C TYR A 144 -15.94 6.46 8.50
N GLU A 145 -15.09 6.92 9.40
CA GLU A 145 -15.50 7.55 10.66
C GLU A 145 -16.40 8.79 10.44
N ARG A 146 -16.19 9.49 9.34
CA ARG A 146 -17.07 10.60 8.91
C ARG A 146 -18.35 10.15 8.21
N LYS A 147 -18.59 8.84 8.11
CA LYS A 147 -19.73 8.22 7.41
C LYS A 147 -19.76 8.50 5.89
N GLU A 148 -18.62 8.84 5.31
CA GLU A 148 -18.45 9.00 3.87
C GLU A 148 -18.10 7.64 3.22
N TYR A 149 -18.98 6.66 3.37
CA TYR A 149 -18.71 5.26 3.09
C TYR A 149 -18.33 4.98 1.63
N LYS A 150 -18.97 5.68 0.69
CA LYS A 150 -18.64 5.56 -0.72
C LYS A 150 -17.19 5.99 -1.00
N LYS A 151 -16.77 7.11 -0.44
CA LYS A 151 -15.39 7.58 -0.57
C LYS A 151 -14.40 6.62 0.09
N ALA A 152 -14.72 6.10 1.27
CA ALA A 152 -13.92 5.07 1.94
C ALA A 152 -13.77 3.82 1.07
N PHE A 153 -14.83 3.35 0.43
CA PHE A 153 -14.80 2.22 -0.50
C PHE A 153 -13.79 2.43 -1.64
N PHE A 154 -13.77 3.60 -2.28
CA PHE A 154 -12.81 3.89 -3.35
C PHE A 154 -11.38 4.03 -2.85
N LEU A 155 -11.18 4.62 -1.67
CA LEU A 155 -9.86 4.70 -1.04
C LEU A 155 -9.29 3.31 -0.72
N LEU A 156 -10.12 2.38 -0.25
CA LEU A 156 -9.72 0.99 -0.02
C LEU A 156 -9.34 0.29 -1.32
N GLY A 157 -10.05 0.55 -2.42
CA GLY A 157 -9.69 0.05 -3.74
C GLY A 157 -8.34 0.59 -4.22
N ASN A 158 -8.10 1.89 -4.07
CA ASN A 158 -6.82 2.52 -4.38
C ASN A 158 -5.69 1.94 -3.51
N ALA A 159 -5.96 1.66 -2.22
CA ALA A 159 -5.01 1.00 -1.33
C ALA A 159 -4.65 -0.40 -1.83
N ALA A 160 -5.66 -1.19 -2.23
CA ALA A 160 -5.44 -2.54 -2.79
C ALA A 160 -4.57 -2.49 -4.05
N GLU A 161 -4.83 -1.55 -4.97
CA GLU A 161 -3.99 -1.37 -6.16
C GLU A 161 -2.54 -1.03 -5.83
N ALA A 162 -2.30 -0.24 -4.79
CA ALA A 162 -0.94 0.10 -4.37
C ALA A 162 -0.17 -1.14 -3.86
N PHE A 163 -0.82 -2.02 -3.11
CA PHE A 163 -0.23 -3.31 -2.71
C PHE A 163 -0.07 -4.26 -3.91
N GLU A 164 -0.98 -4.28 -4.86
CA GLU A 164 -0.82 -5.04 -6.12
C GLU A 164 0.36 -4.50 -6.95
N ALA A 165 0.60 -3.20 -6.95
CA ALA A 165 1.77 -2.60 -7.59
C ALA A 165 3.09 -2.99 -6.89
N ALA A 166 3.07 -3.19 -5.56
CA ALA A 166 4.21 -3.74 -4.83
C ALA A 166 4.47 -5.20 -5.22
N ASP A 167 3.44 -6.04 -5.29
CA ASP A 167 3.56 -7.42 -5.75
C ASP A 167 4.08 -7.49 -7.20
N SER A 168 3.55 -6.65 -8.09
CA SER A 168 4.05 -6.58 -9.47
C SER A 168 5.54 -6.23 -9.53
N ALA A 169 6.01 -5.28 -8.71
CA ALA A 169 7.42 -4.94 -8.64
C ALA A 169 8.28 -6.11 -8.15
N MET A 170 7.77 -6.92 -7.20
CA MET A 170 8.43 -8.15 -6.77
C MET A 170 8.50 -9.18 -7.91
N ARG A 171 7.42 -9.35 -8.69
CA ARG A 171 7.36 -10.28 -9.83
C ARG A 171 8.31 -9.88 -10.96
N ASP A 172 8.46 -8.60 -11.23
CA ASP A 172 9.40 -8.08 -12.23
C ASP A 172 10.85 -8.50 -11.92
N ARG A 173 11.17 -8.75 -10.63
CA ARG A 173 12.47 -9.21 -10.16
C ARG A 173 12.70 -10.72 -10.38
N GLU A 174 11.62 -11.50 -10.56
CA GLU A 174 11.67 -12.96 -10.65
C GLU A 174 12.15 -13.45 -12.01
N HIS A 175 13.38 -13.10 -12.38
CA HIS A 175 14.00 -13.55 -13.62
C HIS A 175 15.31 -14.33 -13.38
N GLY A 176 15.70 -15.14 -14.34
CA GLY A 176 16.93 -15.94 -14.27
C GLY A 176 16.95 -16.84 -13.03
N LYS A 177 18.00 -16.74 -12.22
CA LYS A 177 18.17 -17.53 -10.98
C LYS A 177 17.20 -17.13 -9.85
N TRP A 178 16.51 -15.99 -9.99
CA TRP A 178 15.57 -15.48 -9.00
C TRP A 178 14.12 -15.83 -9.35
N LYS A 179 13.90 -16.67 -10.34
CA LYS A 179 12.58 -17.14 -10.73
C LYS A 179 11.87 -17.73 -9.51
N ASP A 180 10.62 -17.33 -9.31
CA ASP A 180 9.75 -17.75 -8.21
C ASP A 180 10.28 -17.42 -6.79
N PHE A 181 11.20 -16.46 -6.67
CA PHE A 181 11.83 -16.10 -5.39
C PHE A 181 10.80 -15.59 -4.36
N TYR A 182 9.79 -14.85 -4.80
CA TYR A 182 8.70 -14.34 -3.94
C TYR A 182 7.44 -15.20 -3.97
N ALA A 183 7.42 -16.32 -4.69
CA ALA A 183 6.21 -17.10 -4.93
C ALA A 183 5.58 -17.69 -3.65
N ASN A 184 6.39 -17.91 -2.61
CA ASN A 184 5.96 -18.49 -1.33
C ASN A 184 6.34 -17.59 -0.14
N ASP A 185 6.45 -16.29 -0.36
CA ASP A 185 6.78 -15.36 0.70
C ASP A 185 5.55 -15.11 1.58
N CYS A 186 5.50 -15.83 2.69
CA CYS A 186 4.44 -15.68 3.69
C CYS A 186 4.68 -14.49 4.65
N LEU A 187 5.88 -13.93 4.69
CA LEU A 187 6.20 -12.81 5.59
C LEU A 187 5.80 -11.46 4.98
N THR A 188 6.02 -11.28 3.70
CA THR A 188 5.70 -10.05 2.97
C THR A 188 4.49 -10.17 2.08
N ASP A 189 3.54 -11.04 2.40
CA ASP A 189 2.42 -11.37 1.52
C ASP A 189 1.55 -10.15 1.17
N VAL A 190 2.06 -9.34 0.25
CA VAL A 190 1.36 -8.15 -0.28
C VAL A 190 0.08 -8.50 -1.02
N LYS A 191 -0.01 -9.71 -1.60
CA LYS A 191 -1.23 -10.21 -2.24
C LYS A 191 -2.33 -10.41 -1.22
N GLU A 192 -2.00 -11.02 -0.07
CA GLU A 192 -2.96 -11.22 1.01
C GLU A 192 -3.46 -9.88 1.54
N THR A 193 -2.58 -8.89 1.69
CA THR A 193 -2.97 -7.54 2.10
C THR A 193 -3.93 -6.89 1.10
N ALA A 194 -3.64 -6.97 -0.20
CA ALA A 194 -4.52 -6.49 -1.26
C ALA A 194 -5.89 -7.22 -1.24
N TYR A 195 -5.86 -8.54 -1.03
CA TYR A 195 -7.08 -9.34 -0.91
C TYR A 195 -7.92 -8.94 0.31
N CYS A 196 -7.29 -8.74 1.47
CA CYS A 196 -7.97 -8.28 2.69
C CYS A 196 -8.61 -6.91 2.50
N LEU A 197 -7.92 -5.98 1.81
CA LEU A 197 -8.49 -4.67 1.47
C LEU A 197 -9.72 -4.80 0.58
N LYS A 198 -9.70 -5.68 -0.43
CA LYS A 198 -10.86 -5.95 -1.28
C LYS A 198 -12.05 -6.52 -0.49
N ARG A 199 -11.78 -7.36 0.51
CA ARG A 199 -12.82 -7.85 1.43
C ARG A 199 -13.40 -6.73 2.28
N LEU A 200 -12.55 -5.84 2.80
CA LEU A 200 -12.98 -4.68 3.58
C LEU A 200 -13.83 -3.71 2.75
N MET A 201 -13.56 -3.57 1.45
CA MET A 201 -14.43 -2.81 0.54
C MET A 201 -15.88 -3.30 0.60
N GLY A 202 -16.10 -4.61 0.47
CA GLY A 202 -17.43 -5.21 0.55
C GLY A 202 -18.09 -4.99 1.92
N TYR A 203 -17.31 -5.13 2.99
CA TYR A 203 -17.77 -4.86 4.33
C TYR A 203 -18.22 -3.39 4.49
N THR A 204 -17.39 -2.45 4.05
CA THR A 204 -17.68 -1.00 4.12
C THR A 204 -18.92 -0.64 3.33
N ARG A 205 -19.09 -1.20 2.13
CA ARG A 205 -20.29 -0.99 1.31
C ARG A 205 -21.55 -1.48 2.02
N ASN A 206 -21.52 -2.67 2.59
CA ASN A 206 -22.67 -3.25 3.28
C ASN A 206 -23.09 -2.47 4.52
N LEU A 207 -22.14 -1.87 5.23
CA LEU A 207 -22.44 -1.01 6.39
C LEU A 207 -22.91 0.37 5.97
N GLY A 208 -22.41 0.88 4.86
CA GLY A 208 -22.64 2.25 4.46
C GLY A 208 -24.04 2.54 4.02
N ASP A 209 -24.52 1.82 3.02
CA ASP A 209 -25.82 2.10 2.39
C ASP A 209 -26.87 1.03 2.69
N GLY A 210 -26.55 0.02 3.49
CA GLY A 210 -27.48 -1.06 3.79
C GLY A 210 -27.94 -1.77 2.50
N PRO A 211 -29.26 -1.94 2.29
CA PRO A 211 -29.77 -2.61 1.11
C PRO A 211 -29.67 -1.79 -0.19
N ASP A 212 -29.17 -0.56 -0.16
CA ASP A 212 -29.09 0.33 -1.32
C ASP A 212 -27.88 0.04 -2.26
N PHE A 213 -27.49 -1.22 -2.33
CA PHE A 213 -26.46 -1.70 -3.26
C PHE A 213 -26.68 -1.22 -4.70
N TYR A 214 -27.91 -1.25 -5.17
CA TYR A 214 -28.28 -0.79 -6.50
C TYR A 214 -28.07 0.70 -6.72
N LYS A 215 -28.23 1.50 -5.68
CA LYS A 215 -27.97 2.94 -5.74
C LYS A 215 -26.49 3.22 -5.99
N TRP A 216 -25.60 2.57 -5.26
CA TRP A 216 -24.17 2.69 -5.47
C TRP A 216 -23.73 2.22 -6.85
N GLN A 217 -24.20 1.06 -7.28
CA GLN A 217 -23.90 0.56 -8.61
C GLN A 217 -24.38 1.52 -9.69
N ARG A 218 -25.55 2.07 -9.54
CA ARG A 218 -26.12 3.04 -10.48
C ARG A 218 -25.33 4.34 -10.50
N GLU A 219 -24.98 4.88 -9.34
CA GLU A 219 -24.21 6.13 -9.23
C GLU A 219 -22.80 5.98 -9.80
N VAL A 220 -22.19 4.82 -9.60
CA VAL A 220 -20.81 4.55 -10.06
C VAL A 220 -20.73 4.22 -11.54
N THR A 221 -21.67 3.45 -12.07
CA THR A 221 -21.61 2.95 -13.45
C THR A 221 -22.26 3.83 -14.48
N TYR A 222 -23.26 4.62 -14.08
CA TYR A 222 -24.05 5.40 -15.04
C TYR A 222 -24.01 6.90 -14.71
N SER A 223 -23.69 7.73 -15.70
CA SER A 223 -23.91 9.16 -15.63
C SER A 223 -25.42 9.47 -15.65
N GLU A 224 -25.81 10.67 -15.20
CA GLU A 224 -27.22 11.09 -15.27
C GLU A 224 -27.81 11.01 -16.67
N ASN A 225 -27.01 11.24 -17.70
CA ASN A 225 -27.45 11.14 -19.10
C ASN A 225 -27.64 9.68 -19.55
N ASP A 226 -26.81 8.78 -19.05
CA ASP A 226 -26.87 7.34 -19.36
C ASP A 226 -27.96 6.65 -18.54
N SER A 227 -28.41 7.25 -17.46
CA SER A 227 -29.49 6.71 -16.62
C SER A 227 -30.85 6.63 -17.31
N LYS A 228 -30.99 7.26 -18.50
CA LYS A 228 -32.16 7.08 -19.37
C LYS A 228 -32.16 5.74 -20.09
N VAL A 229 -31.04 5.12 -20.24
CA VAL A 229 -30.98 3.70 -20.57
C VAL A 229 -31.34 2.99 -19.29
N VAL A 230 -32.61 2.76 -19.10
CA VAL A 230 -33.08 1.91 -18.02
C VAL A 230 -32.41 0.58 -18.23
N LEU A 231 -31.34 0.43 -17.60
CA LEU A 231 -30.87 -0.88 -17.34
C LEU A 231 -31.82 -1.47 -16.34
N ILE A 232 -32.77 -2.10 -16.94
CA ILE A 232 -33.38 -3.27 -16.32
C ILE A 232 -32.19 -4.19 -16.14
N THR A 233 -31.43 -3.89 -15.14
CA THR A 233 -30.42 -4.79 -14.66
C THR A 233 -31.20 -6.00 -14.27
N ASN A 234 -31.07 -7.05 -15.05
CA ASN A 234 -31.36 -8.36 -14.54
C ASN A 234 -30.71 -8.40 -13.16
N MET A 235 -31.52 -8.64 -12.14
CA MET A 235 -31.03 -8.75 -10.76
C MET A 235 -29.91 -9.81 -10.63
N GLU A 236 -29.65 -10.55 -11.67
CA GLU A 236 -28.59 -11.55 -11.80
C GLU A 236 -27.23 -10.99 -12.23
N ASN A 237 -27.17 -9.77 -12.77
CA ASN A 237 -25.93 -9.12 -13.19
C ASN A 237 -25.40 -8.18 -12.09
N HIS A 238 -25.03 -8.75 -10.97
CA HIS A 238 -24.37 -8.01 -9.92
C HIS A 238 -22.90 -7.80 -10.25
N MET A 239 -22.46 -6.55 -10.26
CA MET A 239 -21.04 -6.25 -10.25
C MET A 239 -20.44 -6.69 -8.90
N THR A 240 -19.30 -7.36 -8.96
CA THR A 240 -18.48 -7.58 -7.79
C THR A 240 -17.98 -6.23 -7.24
N ASP A 241 -17.54 -6.20 -6.01
CA ASP A 241 -16.97 -4.97 -5.40
C ASP A 241 -15.81 -4.42 -6.22
N TRP A 242 -14.99 -5.29 -6.77
CA TRP A 242 -13.85 -4.89 -7.58
C TRP A 242 -14.26 -4.33 -8.94
N GLU A 243 -15.23 -4.94 -9.61
CA GLU A 243 -15.79 -4.42 -10.87
C GLU A 243 -16.46 -3.07 -10.65
N LEU A 244 -17.19 -2.89 -9.56
CA LEU A 244 -17.80 -1.62 -9.17
C LEU A 244 -16.74 -0.54 -8.95
N TYR A 245 -15.66 -0.87 -8.25
CA TYR A 245 -14.53 0.02 -8.06
C TYR A 245 -13.90 0.43 -9.40
N LEU A 246 -13.58 -0.53 -10.27
CA LEU A 246 -12.96 -0.26 -11.57
C LEU A 246 -13.85 0.61 -12.46
N ALA A 247 -15.16 0.36 -12.48
CA ALA A 247 -16.13 1.15 -13.24
C ALA A 247 -16.22 2.60 -12.72
N GLY A 248 -16.10 2.81 -11.42
CA GLY A 248 -16.17 4.13 -10.80
C GLY A 248 -14.88 4.92 -10.80
N LYS A 249 -13.74 4.23 -10.92
CA LYS A 249 -12.39 4.85 -10.80
C LYS A 249 -12.17 5.99 -11.79
N SER A 250 -12.69 5.87 -13.00
CA SER A 250 -12.54 6.89 -14.04
C SER A 250 -13.39 8.15 -13.81
N ARG A 251 -14.27 8.15 -12.84
CA ARG A 251 -15.26 9.22 -12.61
C ARG A 251 -14.90 10.17 -11.48
N GLN A 252 -13.70 10.07 -10.90
CA GLN A 252 -13.20 10.93 -9.82
C GLN A 252 -14.25 11.20 -8.73
N TRP A 253 -14.39 10.29 -7.81
CA TRP A 253 -15.27 10.41 -6.64
C TRP A 253 -14.60 11.09 -5.45
#